data_e3b63a41f395afd63b1d22d16c56d019
#
_entry.id   e3b63a41f395afd63b1d22d16c56d019
#
_cell.length_a   1.000
_cell.length_b   1.000
_cell.length_c   1.000
_cell.angle_alpha   90.00
_cell.angle_beta   90.00
_cell.angle_gamma   90.00
#
_symmetry.space_group_name_H-M   'P 1'
#
loop_
_entity.id
_entity.type
_entity.pdbx_description
1 polymer ?
#
loop_
_entity_poly.entity_id
_entity_poly.type
_entity_poly.pdbx_seq_one_letter_code
_entity_poly.pdbx_strand_id
1 'polypeptide(L)'
;MSEWKRCTVGDVCEVFDGPHATPPQSNDGPIYLGIPSIRSDGSIDYENSKRISYENYPKWTKRVTPQENDVVFSYEANLESYARIPAGFEGCLGRRMAIMRPDPSAIDARFLYYYTQSPAWKAVIASRTVLGATVNRIPIATFPEFPLRLPSLPAQQRIAGVLSAYDKLIENNRRQIKLLEEAAQRLYKEWFVDLRFPSHETTPIHNGIPEGWTKGSLLDLADVVRGCSYSSDQIVAGNRTLINLGNLTPFGGFRFDYEKPFSGKARPDQTVCQGDVVMGLTEQATGLAGYAALLPCVPTDSVISADLVKLSPREGVPRLFVYALLQYGRLSALISPLANGTKIKHLRPESLPRAVALLPATALMKRYAEVVKPMFDKIALAQQQIVAAREAHDRLLPKLMSGEIEV
;
A
#
# COMPACT_ATOMS: atom_id res chain seq x y z
N MET A 1 15.13 33.88 -12.80
CA MET A 1 13.83 33.34 -12.32
C MET A 1 12.78 33.61 -13.38
N SER A 2 12.27 32.60 -14.06
CA SER A 2 11.16 32.76 -15.01
C SER A 2 9.94 33.26 -14.22
N GLU A 3 9.36 34.37 -14.66
CA GLU A 3 8.23 35.01 -13.96
C GLU A 3 6.98 34.12 -14.10
N TRP A 4 6.51 33.55 -12.98
CA TRP A 4 5.29 32.75 -12.97
C TRP A 4 4.07 33.67 -13.14
N LYS A 5 3.31 33.46 -14.23
CA LYS A 5 2.15 34.27 -14.59
C LYS A 5 0.98 33.96 -13.65
N ARG A 6 0.29 35.00 -13.19
CA ARG A 6 -0.95 34.87 -12.43
C ARG A 6 -2.13 34.67 -13.39
N CYS A 7 -2.97 33.72 -13.08
CA CYS A 7 -4.24 33.42 -13.77
C CYS A 7 -5.23 32.80 -12.77
N THR A 8 -6.39 32.42 -13.23
CA THR A 8 -7.40 31.70 -12.46
C THR A 8 -7.58 30.27 -12.97
N VAL A 9 -8.26 29.43 -12.19
CA VAL A 9 -8.60 28.06 -12.63
C VAL A 9 -9.40 28.12 -13.94
N GLY A 10 -10.38 29.01 -14.06
CA GLY A 10 -11.23 29.16 -15.25
C GLY A 10 -10.52 29.67 -16.50
N ASP A 11 -9.33 30.30 -16.35
CA ASP A 11 -8.52 30.70 -17.51
C ASP A 11 -7.82 29.49 -18.20
N VAL A 12 -7.69 28.37 -17.49
CA VAL A 12 -6.89 27.21 -17.94
C VAL A 12 -7.60 25.87 -17.82
N CYS A 13 -8.77 25.83 -17.20
CA CYS A 13 -9.57 24.61 -17.02
C CYS A 13 -11.06 24.89 -17.12
N GLU A 14 -11.80 23.94 -17.69
CA GLU A 14 -13.23 23.83 -17.45
C GLU A 14 -13.50 23.05 -16.16
N VAL A 15 -14.48 23.50 -15.38
CA VAL A 15 -14.83 22.88 -14.10
C VAL A 15 -16.22 22.28 -14.16
N PHE A 16 -16.33 21.01 -13.81
CA PHE A 16 -17.60 20.28 -13.80
C PHE A 16 -17.82 19.62 -12.44
N ASP A 17 -18.99 19.80 -11.85
CA ASP A 17 -19.40 19.07 -10.66
C ASP A 17 -20.18 17.79 -11.01
N GLY A 18 -20.09 16.81 -10.13
CA GLY A 18 -20.89 15.60 -10.21
C GLY A 18 -22.34 15.81 -9.78
N PRO A 19 -23.22 14.81 -10.03
CA PRO A 19 -24.58 14.87 -9.55
C PRO A 19 -24.64 14.84 -8.03
N HIS A 20 -25.53 15.67 -7.43
CA HIS A 20 -25.71 15.75 -5.97
C HIS A 20 -26.50 14.57 -5.39
N ALA A 21 -26.54 13.45 -6.08
CA ALA A 21 -27.24 12.24 -5.69
C ALA A 21 -26.32 11.02 -5.75
N THR A 22 -26.73 9.92 -5.14
CA THR A 22 -26.01 8.64 -5.18
C THR A 22 -26.80 7.65 -6.02
N PRO A 23 -26.21 7.02 -7.05
CA PRO A 23 -26.88 6.02 -7.85
C PRO A 23 -27.13 4.71 -7.09
N PRO A 24 -28.05 3.87 -7.55
CA PRO A 24 -28.07 2.47 -7.17
C PRO A 24 -26.73 1.82 -7.50
N GLN A 25 -26.20 1.05 -6.55
CA GLN A 25 -24.93 0.35 -6.72
C GLN A 25 -25.13 -0.93 -7.53
N SER A 26 -24.10 -1.30 -8.29
CA SER A 26 -24.00 -2.56 -9.02
C SER A 26 -22.72 -3.30 -8.60
N ASN A 27 -22.67 -4.61 -8.79
CA ASN A 27 -21.47 -5.41 -8.56
C ASN A 27 -20.46 -5.28 -9.72
N ASP A 28 -20.94 -4.89 -10.90
CA ASP A 28 -20.18 -4.73 -12.12
C ASP A 28 -20.56 -3.43 -12.84
N GLY A 29 -19.79 -3.07 -13.88
CA GLY A 29 -20.01 -1.87 -14.69
C GLY A 29 -19.06 -0.71 -14.36
N PRO A 30 -19.36 0.51 -14.85
CA PRO A 30 -18.52 1.69 -14.69
C PRO A 30 -18.31 2.10 -13.24
N ILE A 31 -17.14 2.69 -12.95
CA ILE A 31 -16.77 3.13 -11.61
C ILE A 31 -17.58 4.36 -11.19
N TYR A 32 -18.07 4.35 -9.95
CA TYR A 32 -18.60 5.51 -9.27
C TYR A 32 -17.49 6.15 -8.43
N LEU A 33 -16.90 7.27 -8.92
CA LEU A 33 -15.86 7.99 -8.23
C LEU A 33 -16.43 8.78 -7.04
N GLY A 34 -16.35 8.20 -5.87
CA GLY A 34 -16.61 8.87 -4.60
C GLY A 34 -15.31 9.22 -3.88
N ILE A 35 -15.40 9.94 -2.74
CA ILE A 35 -14.22 10.28 -1.92
C ILE A 35 -13.38 9.03 -1.58
N PRO A 36 -13.95 7.88 -1.17
CA PRO A 36 -13.17 6.68 -0.89
C PRO A 36 -12.50 6.04 -2.10
N SER A 37 -12.89 6.44 -3.32
CA SER A 37 -12.28 5.91 -4.55
C SER A 37 -10.92 6.51 -4.86
N ILE A 38 -10.52 7.57 -4.15
CA ILE A 38 -9.19 8.19 -4.29
C ILE A 38 -8.36 7.79 -3.08
N ARG A 39 -7.28 7.05 -3.31
CA ARG A 39 -6.32 6.68 -2.28
C ARG A 39 -5.48 7.89 -1.85
N SER A 40 -4.84 7.81 -0.70
CA SER A 40 -3.98 8.88 -0.17
C SER A 40 -2.79 9.23 -1.07
N ASP A 41 -2.38 8.32 -1.95
CA ASP A 41 -1.32 8.55 -2.94
C ASP A 41 -1.84 9.13 -4.27
N GLY A 42 -3.12 9.51 -4.34
CA GLY A 42 -3.76 10.07 -5.54
C GLY A 42 -4.12 9.04 -6.61
N SER A 43 -3.93 7.75 -6.36
CA SER A 43 -4.38 6.70 -7.28
C SER A 43 -5.86 6.40 -7.10
N ILE A 44 -6.50 5.90 -8.17
CA ILE A 44 -7.89 5.44 -8.13
C ILE A 44 -7.92 3.99 -7.63
N ASP A 45 -8.77 3.72 -6.64
CA ASP A 45 -9.00 2.38 -6.12
C ASP A 45 -10.02 1.63 -6.97
N TYR A 46 -9.56 0.89 -7.98
CA TYR A 46 -10.41 0.11 -8.87
C TYR A 46 -11.08 -1.10 -8.20
N GLU A 47 -10.45 -1.64 -7.16
CA GLU A 47 -10.90 -2.87 -6.51
C GLU A 47 -12.03 -2.61 -5.52
N ASN A 48 -11.93 -1.54 -4.71
CA ASN A 48 -12.88 -1.24 -3.67
C ASN A 48 -13.87 -0.12 -4.04
N SER A 49 -13.71 0.49 -5.23
CA SER A 49 -14.64 1.51 -5.69
C SER A 49 -16.00 0.92 -6.01
N LYS A 50 -17.05 1.64 -5.63
CA LYS A 50 -18.41 1.32 -6.02
C LYS A 50 -18.58 1.39 -7.53
N ARG A 51 -19.55 0.64 -8.04
CA ARG A 51 -19.88 0.60 -9.48
C ARG A 51 -21.34 0.92 -9.69
N ILE A 52 -21.67 1.33 -10.91
CA ILE A 52 -23.04 1.55 -11.38
C ILE A 52 -23.30 0.68 -12.61
N SER A 53 -24.58 0.31 -12.83
CA SER A 53 -24.93 -0.44 -14.02
C SER A 53 -24.74 0.38 -15.29
N TYR A 54 -24.43 -0.28 -16.42
CA TYR A 54 -24.36 0.37 -17.74
C TYR A 54 -25.68 1.05 -18.14
N GLU A 55 -26.82 0.54 -17.68
CA GLU A 55 -28.14 1.16 -17.89
C GLU A 55 -28.23 2.55 -17.25
N ASN A 56 -27.68 2.70 -16.05
CA ASN A 56 -27.68 3.97 -15.33
C ASN A 56 -26.57 4.94 -15.80
N TYR A 57 -25.54 4.45 -16.45
CA TYR A 57 -24.35 5.23 -16.81
C TYR A 57 -24.65 6.51 -17.61
N PRO A 58 -25.49 6.49 -18.67
CA PRO A 58 -25.81 7.70 -19.43
C PRO A 58 -26.48 8.80 -18.59
N LYS A 59 -27.31 8.42 -17.62
CA LYS A 59 -27.94 9.38 -16.70
C LYS A 59 -26.93 10.07 -15.80
N TRP A 60 -25.91 9.32 -15.33
CA TRP A 60 -24.92 9.81 -14.37
C TRP A 60 -23.73 10.51 -15.03
N THR A 61 -23.59 10.40 -16.34
CA THR A 61 -22.61 11.13 -17.16
C THR A 61 -23.22 12.25 -17.98
N LYS A 62 -24.51 12.57 -17.80
CA LYS A 62 -25.21 13.62 -18.55
C LYS A 62 -24.56 14.99 -18.46
N ARG A 63 -24.00 15.37 -17.27
CA ARG A 63 -23.30 16.64 -17.06
C ARG A 63 -21.90 16.60 -17.65
N VAL A 64 -21.18 15.55 -17.31
CA VAL A 64 -19.80 15.32 -17.73
C VAL A 64 -19.46 13.85 -17.65
N THR A 65 -18.78 13.35 -18.66
CA THR A 65 -18.08 12.07 -18.64
C THR A 65 -16.61 12.36 -18.33
N PRO A 66 -16.03 11.79 -17.24
CA PRO A 66 -14.62 11.92 -16.98
C PRO A 66 -13.77 11.44 -18.15
N GLN A 67 -12.78 12.20 -18.54
CA GLN A 67 -11.88 11.92 -19.65
C GLN A 67 -10.44 11.75 -19.15
N GLU A 68 -9.60 11.12 -19.96
CA GLU A 68 -8.16 11.08 -19.69
C GLU A 68 -7.62 12.49 -19.46
N ASN A 69 -6.77 12.61 -18.45
CA ASN A 69 -6.14 13.85 -18.02
C ASN A 69 -7.05 14.83 -17.24
N ASP A 70 -8.33 14.58 -17.06
CA ASP A 70 -9.11 15.32 -16.08
C ASP A 70 -8.50 15.14 -14.69
N VAL A 71 -8.49 16.20 -13.88
CA VAL A 71 -8.12 16.11 -12.46
C VAL A 71 -9.39 16.11 -11.62
N VAL A 72 -9.72 14.94 -11.08
CA VAL A 72 -10.88 14.77 -10.18
C VAL A 72 -10.50 15.16 -8.76
N PHE A 73 -11.42 15.80 -8.06
CA PHE A 73 -11.24 16.21 -6.67
C PHE A 73 -12.52 16.17 -5.84
N SER A 74 -12.37 16.07 -4.54
CA SER A 74 -13.48 16.23 -3.59
C SER A 74 -13.61 17.69 -3.16
N TYR A 75 -14.82 18.23 -3.27
CA TYR A 75 -15.11 19.61 -2.83
C TYR A 75 -15.86 19.67 -1.48
N GLU A 76 -16.12 18.55 -0.84
CA GLU A 76 -16.70 18.45 0.52
C GLU A 76 -16.03 17.33 1.32
N ALA A 77 -16.00 17.46 2.62
CA ALA A 77 -15.45 16.52 3.60
C ALA A 77 -13.92 16.40 3.54
N ASN A 78 -13.35 15.68 2.59
CA ASN A 78 -11.91 15.57 2.39
C ASN A 78 -11.48 16.45 1.21
N LEU A 79 -11.08 17.69 1.49
CA LEU A 79 -10.75 18.68 0.47
C LEU A 79 -9.36 18.51 -0.17
N GLU A 80 -8.58 17.53 0.28
CA GLU A 80 -7.23 17.24 -0.22
C GLU A 80 -7.16 15.96 -1.08
N SER A 81 -8.31 15.42 -1.46
CA SER A 81 -8.37 14.24 -2.35
C SER A 81 -8.35 14.67 -3.81
N TYR A 82 -7.25 14.40 -4.50
CA TYR A 82 -7.07 14.66 -5.93
C TYR A 82 -6.58 13.38 -6.63
N ALA A 83 -7.06 13.14 -7.85
CA ALA A 83 -6.52 12.11 -8.73
C ALA A 83 -6.57 12.58 -10.19
N ARG A 84 -5.62 12.14 -11.01
CA ARG A 84 -5.68 12.34 -12.46
C ARG A 84 -6.32 11.14 -13.11
N ILE A 85 -7.30 11.37 -13.97
CA ILE A 85 -8.00 10.31 -14.70
C ILE A 85 -7.05 9.67 -15.72
N PRO A 86 -6.82 8.37 -15.66
CA PRO A 86 -5.93 7.67 -16.59
C PRO A 86 -6.63 7.36 -17.93
N ALA A 87 -5.84 6.99 -18.94
CA ALA A 87 -6.35 6.47 -20.19
C ALA A 87 -7.23 5.23 -19.98
N GLY A 88 -8.32 5.13 -20.75
CA GLY A 88 -9.24 3.99 -20.70
C GLY A 88 -10.11 3.94 -19.43
N PHE A 89 -10.15 5.01 -18.63
CA PHE A 89 -11.05 5.07 -17.48
C PHE A 89 -12.52 5.09 -17.92
N GLU A 90 -13.33 4.23 -17.33
CA GLU A 90 -14.77 4.21 -17.49
C GLU A 90 -15.46 4.40 -16.13
N GLY A 91 -16.14 5.53 -15.97
CA GLY A 91 -16.79 5.87 -14.70
C GLY A 91 -17.53 7.20 -14.74
N CYS A 92 -18.19 7.51 -13.63
CA CYS A 92 -18.90 8.77 -13.42
C CYS A 92 -18.49 9.42 -12.11
N LEU A 93 -18.73 10.73 -12.00
CA LEU A 93 -18.49 11.45 -10.76
C LEU A 93 -19.54 11.09 -9.72
N GLY A 94 -19.05 10.88 -8.51
CA GLY A 94 -19.87 10.68 -7.34
C GLY A 94 -20.36 12.01 -6.73
N ARG A 95 -21.26 11.88 -5.78
CA ARG A 95 -21.67 12.99 -4.93
C ARG A 95 -20.43 13.61 -4.26
N ARG A 96 -20.33 14.94 -4.28
CA ARG A 96 -19.22 15.72 -3.71
C ARG A 96 -17.90 15.65 -4.48
N MET A 97 -17.94 15.17 -5.72
CA MET A 97 -16.79 15.10 -6.61
C MET A 97 -16.95 16.09 -7.75
N ALA A 98 -15.86 16.72 -8.13
CA ALA A 98 -15.77 17.58 -9.30
C ALA A 98 -14.51 17.27 -10.10
N ILE A 99 -14.43 17.75 -11.33
CA ILE A 99 -13.24 17.66 -12.17
C ILE A 99 -12.83 19.06 -12.65
N MET A 100 -11.51 19.22 -12.77
CA MET A 100 -10.88 20.23 -13.62
C MET A 100 -10.46 19.55 -14.92
N ARG A 101 -10.98 20.00 -16.04
CA ARG A 101 -10.56 19.59 -17.37
C ARG A 101 -9.58 20.61 -17.92
N PRO A 102 -8.28 20.30 -17.97
CA PRO A 102 -7.26 21.24 -18.41
C PRO A 102 -7.38 21.55 -19.90
N ASP A 103 -7.17 22.82 -20.26
CA ASP A 103 -6.89 23.21 -21.65
C ASP A 103 -5.41 22.87 -21.95
N PRO A 104 -5.13 21.91 -22.84
CA PRO A 104 -3.76 21.47 -23.10
C PRO A 104 -2.90 22.57 -23.77
N SER A 105 -3.49 23.64 -24.28
CA SER A 105 -2.77 24.80 -24.81
C SER A 105 -2.28 25.74 -23.71
N ALA A 106 -2.85 25.68 -22.53
CA ALA A 106 -2.57 26.59 -21.40
C ALA A 106 -1.89 25.89 -20.21
N ILE A 107 -2.24 24.62 -19.94
CA ILE A 107 -1.72 23.88 -18.79
C ILE A 107 -1.48 22.40 -19.08
N ASP A 108 -0.33 21.86 -18.67
CA ASP A 108 -0.07 20.41 -18.68
C ASP A 108 -0.87 19.73 -17.57
N ALA A 109 -1.64 18.71 -17.91
CA ALA A 109 -2.52 18.00 -16.97
C ALA A 109 -1.78 17.34 -15.79
N ARG A 110 -0.55 16.85 -16.01
CA ARG A 110 0.29 16.26 -14.96
C ARG A 110 0.80 17.36 -14.04
N PHE A 111 1.20 18.51 -14.62
CA PHE A 111 1.59 19.68 -13.84
C PHE A 111 0.43 20.16 -12.97
N LEU A 112 -0.79 20.28 -13.52
CA LEU A 112 -1.98 20.64 -12.76
C LEU A 112 -2.18 19.69 -11.57
N TYR A 113 -2.10 18.39 -11.79
CA TYR A 113 -2.21 17.38 -10.73
C TYR A 113 -1.17 17.59 -9.62
N TYR A 114 0.11 17.80 -9.95
CA TYR A 114 1.14 18.07 -8.93
C TYR A 114 0.96 19.44 -8.28
N TYR A 115 0.49 20.44 -9.04
CA TYR A 115 0.18 21.75 -8.49
C TYR A 115 -0.86 21.66 -7.38
N THR A 116 -1.88 20.80 -7.53
CA THR A 116 -2.91 20.60 -6.48
C THR A 116 -2.35 20.03 -5.17
N GLN A 117 -1.19 19.44 -5.19
CA GLN A 117 -0.50 18.92 -4.00
C GLN A 117 0.45 19.95 -3.36
N SER A 118 0.72 21.06 -4.05
CA SER A 118 1.66 22.07 -3.61
C SER A 118 1.19 22.86 -2.38
N PRO A 119 2.12 23.37 -1.55
CA PRO A 119 1.77 24.26 -0.45
C PRO A 119 1.02 25.51 -0.89
N ALA A 120 1.35 26.06 -2.07
CA ALA A 120 0.68 27.23 -2.62
C ALA A 120 -0.80 26.96 -2.90
N TRP A 121 -1.13 25.82 -3.52
CA TRP A 121 -2.52 25.44 -3.75
C TRP A 121 -3.27 25.15 -2.47
N LYS A 122 -2.67 24.42 -1.54
CA LYS A 122 -3.25 24.15 -0.22
C LYS A 122 -3.62 25.46 0.52
N ALA A 123 -2.76 26.47 0.45
CA ALA A 123 -3.07 27.79 1.02
C ALA A 123 -4.25 28.47 0.33
N VAL A 124 -4.37 28.36 -1.01
CA VAL A 124 -5.54 28.86 -1.76
C VAL A 124 -6.81 28.15 -1.31
N ILE A 125 -6.81 26.81 -1.26
CA ILE A 125 -7.95 26.03 -0.80
C ILE A 125 -8.34 26.43 0.63
N ALA A 126 -7.38 26.49 1.56
CA ALA A 126 -7.64 26.88 2.95
C ALA A 126 -8.29 28.26 3.06
N SER A 127 -7.82 29.25 2.27
CA SER A 127 -8.34 30.63 2.28
C SER A 127 -9.73 30.79 1.66
N ARG A 128 -10.15 29.83 0.81
CA ARG A 128 -11.41 29.85 0.06
C ARG A 128 -12.43 28.83 0.56
N THR A 129 -12.04 27.98 1.51
CA THR A 129 -12.93 26.98 2.10
C THR A 129 -13.99 27.65 2.95
N VAL A 130 -15.25 27.29 2.72
CA VAL A 130 -16.37 27.69 3.56
C VAL A 130 -16.51 26.70 4.70
N LEU A 131 -16.35 27.22 5.93
CA LEU A 131 -16.52 26.40 7.13
C LEU A 131 -18.02 26.14 7.36
N GLY A 132 -18.40 24.87 7.38
CA GLY A 132 -19.77 24.45 7.64
C GLY A 132 -19.92 23.86 9.04
N ALA A 133 -21.10 23.94 9.62
CA ALA A 133 -21.38 23.34 10.93
C ALA A 133 -21.14 21.82 10.99
N THR A 134 -21.27 21.13 9.84
CA THR A 134 -21.08 19.68 9.74
C THR A 134 -19.90 19.30 8.85
N VAL A 135 -19.70 20.03 7.76
CA VAL A 135 -18.69 19.67 6.73
C VAL A 135 -18.15 20.92 6.07
N ASN A 136 -16.83 21.02 5.97
CA ASN A 136 -16.16 22.06 5.19
C ASN A 136 -16.32 21.80 3.69
N ARG A 137 -16.43 22.85 2.91
CA ARG A 137 -16.63 22.75 1.46
C ARG A 137 -15.88 23.80 0.66
N ILE A 138 -15.49 23.44 -0.55
CA ILE A 138 -15.04 24.35 -1.59
C ILE A 138 -16.27 24.83 -2.36
N PRO A 139 -16.51 26.16 -2.49
CA PRO A 139 -17.66 26.66 -3.26
C PRO A 139 -17.41 26.48 -4.77
N ILE A 140 -18.04 25.50 -5.38
CA ILE A 140 -17.82 25.14 -6.80
C ILE A 140 -18.20 26.28 -7.74
N ALA A 141 -19.22 27.08 -7.40
CA ALA A 141 -19.65 28.20 -8.25
C ALA A 141 -18.55 29.27 -8.45
N THR A 142 -17.71 29.50 -7.44
CA THR A 142 -16.59 30.46 -7.50
C THR A 142 -15.24 29.78 -7.69
N PHE A 143 -15.20 28.48 -7.76
CA PHE A 143 -13.95 27.73 -7.94
C PHE A 143 -13.17 28.12 -9.21
N PRO A 144 -13.80 28.43 -10.35
CA PRO A 144 -13.10 28.98 -11.52
C PRO A 144 -12.31 30.26 -11.26
N GLU A 145 -12.68 31.05 -10.24
CA GLU A 145 -12.01 32.30 -9.86
C GLU A 145 -10.80 32.07 -8.94
N PHE A 146 -10.49 30.83 -8.56
CA PHE A 146 -9.38 30.54 -7.66
C PHE A 146 -8.05 30.83 -8.35
N PRO A 147 -7.13 31.57 -7.68
CA PRO A 147 -5.90 32.01 -8.30
C PRO A 147 -4.89 30.88 -8.45
N LEU A 148 -4.22 30.87 -9.59
CA LEU A 148 -3.08 30.04 -9.92
C LEU A 148 -1.86 30.91 -10.26
N ARG A 149 -0.67 30.33 -10.11
CA ARG A 149 0.59 30.87 -10.63
C ARG A 149 1.25 29.80 -11.46
N LEU A 150 1.45 30.08 -12.74
CA LEU A 150 1.93 29.07 -13.71
C LEU A 150 3.20 29.56 -14.40
N PRO A 151 4.23 28.70 -14.55
CA PRO A 151 5.34 28.95 -15.44
C PRO A 151 4.92 28.73 -16.90
N SER A 152 5.81 28.96 -17.84
CA SER A 152 5.56 28.65 -19.26
C SER A 152 5.22 27.16 -19.46
N LEU A 153 4.40 26.85 -20.46
CA LEU A 153 3.99 25.46 -20.75
C LEU A 153 5.18 24.49 -20.91
N PRO A 154 6.30 24.85 -21.58
CA PRO A 154 7.48 23.99 -21.60
C PRO A 154 8.10 23.74 -20.21
N ALA A 155 8.07 24.74 -19.31
CA ALA A 155 8.55 24.55 -17.94
C ALA A 155 7.60 23.64 -17.13
N GLN A 156 6.27 23.81 -17.28
CA GLN A 156 5.29 22.89 -16.69
C GLN A 156 5.55 21.44 -17.11
N GLN A 157 5.78 21.21 -18.40
CA GLN A 157 6.05 19.88 -18.94
C GLN A 157 7.34 19.26 -18.37
N ARG A 158 8.40 20.06 -18.20
CA ARG A 158 9.64 19.58 -17.58
C ARG A 158 9.46 19.25 -16.11
N ILE A 159 8.82 20.13 -15.33
CA ILE A 159 8.51 19.90 -13.92
C ILE A 159 7.66 18.61 -13.76
N ALA A 160 6.58 18.50 -14.54
CA ALA A 160 5.73 17.32 -14.54
C ALA A 160 6.47 16.06 -14.99
N GLY A 161 7.41 16.19 -15.93
CA GLY A 161 8.28 15.11 -16.38
C GLY A 161 9.14 14.55 -15.27
N VAL A 162 9.78 15.42 -14.47
CA VAL A 162 10.60 15.01 -13.31
C VAL A 162 9.74 14.28 -12.26
N LEU A 163 8.64 14.87 -11.81
CA LEU A 163 7.80 14.28 -10.78
C LEU A 163 7.16 12.96 -11.23
N SER A 164 6.64 12.91 -12.46
CA SER A 164 6.04 11.69 -13.01
C SER A 164 7.05 10.56 -13.24
N ALA A 165 8.34 10.85 -13.33
CA ALA A 165 9.36 9.81 -13.39
C ALA A 165 9.48 9.05 -12.06
N TYR A 166 9.37 9.76 -10.93
CA TYR A 166 9.32 9.12 -9.60
C TYR A 166 8.05 8.29 -9.43
N ASP A 167 6.88 8.80 -9.81
CA ASP A 167 5.63 8.04 -9.72
C ASP A 167 5.69 6.76 -10.54
N LYS A 168 6.19 6.84 -11.78
CA LYS A 168 6.39 5.67 -12.65
C LYS A 168 7.37 4.66 -12.05
N LEU A 169 8.44 5.14 -11.41
CA LEU A 169 9.40 4.26 -10.73
C LEU A 169 8.73 3.52 -9.56
N ILE A 170 7.94 4.23 -8.76
CA ILE A 170 7.19 3.65 -7.62
C ILE A 170 6.19 2.61 -8.13
N GLU A 171 5.40 2.94 -9.16
CA GLU A 171 4.41 2.03 -9.74
C GLU A 171 5.06 0.78 -10.34
N ASN A 172 6.15 0.95 -11.11
CA ASN A 172 6.87 -0.16 -11.71
C ASN A 172 7.46 -1.10 -10.65
N ASN A 173 8.05 -0.55 -9.59
CA ASN A 173 8.57 -1.34 -8.49
C ASN A 173 7.45 -2.09 -7.74
N ARG A 174 6.30 -1.47 -7.49
CA ARG A 174 5.13 -2.15 -6.90
C ARG A 174 4.66 -3.33 -7.76
N ARG A 175 4.60 -3.13 -9.08
CA ARG A 175 4.24 -4.20 -10.02
C ARG A 175 5.27 -5.32 -10.03
N GLN A 176 6.56 -4.99 -9.99
CA GLN A 176 7.64 -5.99 -9.87
C GLN A 176 7.51 -6.82 -8.60
N ILE A 177 7.30 -6.18 -7.45
CA ILE A 177 7.11 -6.86 -6.16
C ILE A 177 5.98 -7.87 -6.29
N LYS A 178 4.80 -7.43 -6.75
CA LYS A 178 3.63 -8.31 -6.93
C LYS A 178 3.94 -9.53 -7.79
N LEU A 179 4.58 -9.35 -8.94
CA LEU A 179 4.91 -10.44 -9.86
C LEU A 179 5.93 -11.43 -9.27
N LEU A 180 6.90 -10.94 -8.51
CA LEU A 180 7.90 -11.78 -7.85
C LEU A 180 7.29 -12.58 -6.69
N GLU A 181 6.41 -11.97 -5.91
CA GLU A 181 5.65 -12.66 -4.86
C GLU A 181 4.74 -13.76 -5.45
N GLU A 182 4.01 -13.44 -6.52
CA GLU A 182 3.20 -14.44 -7.25
C GLU A 182 4.04 -15.59 -7.79
N ALA A 183 5.24 -15.31 -8.31
CA ALA A 183 6.14 -16.35 -8.80
C ALA A 183 6.62 -17.27 -7.67
N ALA A 184 7.03 -16.70 -6.54
CA ALA A 184 7.43 -17.46 -5.35
C ALA A 184 6.28 -18.32 -4.78
N GLN A 185 5.07 -17.75 -4.75
CA GLN A 185 3.86 -18.45 -4.32
C GLN A 185 3.50 -19.60 -5.25
N ARG A 186 3.57 -19.41 -6.56
CA ARG A 186 3.32 -20.48 -7.55
C ARG A 186 4.30 -21.62 -7.39
N LEU A 187 5.59 -21.31 -7.21
CA LEU A 187 6.61 -22.32 -6.98
C LEU A 187 6.35 -23.11 -5.69
N TYR A 188 5.97 -22.40 -4.60
CA TYR A 188 5.59 -23.03 -3.35
C TYR A 188 4.42 -23.99 -3.55
N LYS A 189 3.38 -23.54 -4.23
CA LYS A 189 2.20 -24.36 -4.52
C LYS A 189 2.58 -25.60 -5.32
N GLU A 190 3.36 -25.45 -6.36
CA GLU A 190 3.79 -26.56 -7.21
C GLU A 190 4.56 -27.62 -6.44
N TRP A 191 5.54 -27.19 -5.61
CA TRP A 191 6.40 -28.16 -4.91
C TRP A 191 5.72 -28.77 -3.68
N PHE A 192 5.02 -28.00 -2.88
CA PHE A 192 4.58 -28.40 -1.54
C PHE A 192 3.07 -28.65 -1.40
N VAL A 193 2.27 -28.18 -2.35
CA VAL A 193 0.83 -28.42 -2.38
C VAL A 193 0.47 -29.44 -3.46
N ASP A 194 0.96 -29.22 -4.67
CA ASP A 194 0.71 -30.10 -5.81
C ASP A 194 1.71 -31.29 -5.88
N LEU A 195 2.69 -31.31 -4.97
CA LEU A 195 3.72 -32.35 -4.80
C LEU A 195 4.59 -32.58 -6.05
N ARG A 196 4.73 -31.56 -6.92
CA ARG A 196 5.59 -31.58 -8.11
C ARG A 196 6.96 -30.97 -7.82
N PHE A 197 7.61 -31.41 -6.75
CA PHE A 197 8.95 -30.97 -6.37
C PHE A 197 10.03 -31.71 -7.19
N PRO A 198 11.27 -31.20 -7.25
CA PRO A 198 12.37 -31.91 -7.89
C PRO A 198 12.54 -33.31 -7.34
N SER A 199 12.56 -34.29 -8.22
CA SER A 199 12.60 -35.74 -7.93
C SER A 199 11.27 -36.37 -7.45
N HIS A 200 10.14 -35.67 -7.58
CA HIS A 200 8.83 -36.22 -7.19
C HIS A 200 8.46 -37.50 -7.91
N GLU A 201 8.89 -37.69 -9.18
CA GLU A 201 8.63 -38.88 -9.97
C GLU A 201 9.27 -40.15 -9.39
N THR A 202 10.38 -40.01 -8.66
CA THR A 202 11.14 -41.09 -8.05
C THR A 202 10.95 -41.21 -6.53
N THR A 203 10.24 -40.27 -5.92
CA THR A 203 9.98 -40.26 -4.47
C THR A 203 8.72 -41.05 -4.16
N PRO A 204 8.79 -42.15 -3.37
CA PRO A 204 7.61 -42.90 -2.96
C PRO A 204 6.62 -42.02 -2.18
N ILE A 205 5.33 -42.24 -2.41
CA ILE A 205 4.25 -41.56 -1.66
C ILE A 205 3.47 -42.62 -0.88
N HIS A 206 3.49 -42.52 0.44
CA HIS A 206 2.78 -43.42 1.35
C HIS A 206 1.61 -42.66 2.02
N ASN A 207 0.38 -43.12 1.79
CA ASN A 207 -0.84 -42.45 2.33
C ASN A 207 -0.90 -40.94 2.03
N GLY A 208 -0.49 -40.52 0.83
CA GLY A 208 -0.49 -39.13 0.41
C GLY A 208 0.67 -38.29 0.97
N ILE A 209 1.63 -38.91 1.67
CA ILE A 209 2.81 -38.23 2.22
C ILE A 209 4.05 -38.71 1.48
N PRO A 210 4.83 -37.82 0.84
CA PRO A 210 6.09 -38.22 0.22
C PRO A 210 7.10 -38.72 1.26
N GLU A 211 7.96 -39.66 0.86
CA GLU A 211 9.01 -40.20 1.72
C GLU A 211 9.93 -39.08 2.23
N GLY A 212 10.27 -39.12 3.52
CA GLY A 212 11.08 -38.11 4.18
C GLY A 212 10.34 -36.87 4.63
N TRP A 213 9.01 -36.77 4.37
CA TRP A 213 8.18 -35.69 4.91
C TRP A 213 7.55 -36.09 6.24
N THR A 214 7.36 -35.11 7.12
CA THR A 214 6.82 -35.34 8.47
C THR A 214 5.68 -34.39 8.76
N LYS A 215 4.79 -34.75 9.69
CA LYS A 215 3.82 -33.81 10.26
C LYS A 215 4.48 -33.02 11.39
N GLY A 216 4.36 -31.73 11.37
CA GLY A 216 4.93 -30.86 12.40
C GLY A 216 4.25 -29.49 12.47
N SER A 217 4.66 -28.69 13.41
CA SER A 217 4.15 -27.36 13.69
C SER A 217 5.21 -26.29 13.38
N LEU A 218 4.82 -25.02 13.51
CA LEU A 218 5.76 -23.89 13.38
C LEU A 218 6.93 -24.00 14.38
N LEU A 219 6.69 -24.51 15.57
CA LEU A 219 7.74 -24.65 16.63
C LEU A 219 8.80 -25.71 16.31
N ASP A 220 8.53 -26.60 15.38
CA ASP A 220 9.54 -27.57 14.90
C ASP A 220 10.54 -26.89 13.94
N LEU A 221 10.16 -25.73 13.37
CA LEU A 221 10.95 -25.00 12.39
C LEU A 221 11.61 -23.74 12.93
N ALA A 222 11.00 -23.08 13.92
CA ALA A 222 11.49 -21.81 14.44
C ALA A 222 11.17 -21.61 15.92
N ASP A 223 12.08 -20.94 16.61
CA ASP A 223 11.84 -20.42 17.94
C ASP A 223 11.06 -19.08 17.83
N VAL A 224 10.20 -18.83 18.83
CA VAL A 224 9.29 -17.69 18.84
C VAL A 224 9.69 -16.71 19.91
N VAL A 225 10.07 -15.50 19.51
CA VAL A 225 10.45 -14.41 20.43
C VAL A 225 9.38 -13.34 20.41
N ARG A 226 8.68 -13.17 21.54
CA ARG A 226 7.65 -12.12 21.65
C ARG A 226 8.27 -10.74 21.78
N GLY A 227 7.68 -9.76 21.09
CA GLY A 227 8.13 -8.37 21.13
C GLY A 227 7.95 -7.71 22.51
N CYS A 228 8.39 -6.46 22.62
CA CYS A 228 8.36 -5.69 23.85
C CYS A 228 6.97 -5.09 24.13
N SER A 229 6.57 -5.09 25.39
CA SER A 229 5.45 -4.28 25.87
C SER A 229 5.90 -2.83 26.00
N TYR A 230 4.99 -1.90 25.73
CA TYR A 230 5.26 -0.47 25.83
C TYR A 230 4.04 0.30 26.30
N SER A 231 4.27 1.50 26.80
CA SER A 231 3.24 2.48 27.15
C SER A 231 3.29 3.67 26.17
N SER A 232 2.22 4.45 26.10
CA SER A 232 2.09 5.55 25.12
C SER A 232 3.13 6.66 25.30
N ASP A 233 3.62 6.88 26.52
CA ASP A 233 4.69 7.83 26.84
C ASP A 233 6.06 7.42 26.27
N GLN A 234 6.25 6.15 25.89
CA GLN A 234 7.46 5.65 25.25
C GLN A 234 7.45 5.80 23.72
N ILE A 235 6.31 6.23 23.14
CA ILE A 235 6.17 6.51 21.71
C ILE A 235 6.59 7.97 21.45
N VAL A 236 7.83 8.25 21.66
CA VAL A 236 8.47 9.56 21.49
C VAL A 236 9.83 9.39 20.84
N ALA A 237 10.41 10.49 20.37
CA ALA A 237 11.73 10.47 19.76
C ALA A 237 12.75 9.77 20.68
N GLY A 238 13.40 8.76 20.15
CA GLY A 238 14.37 7.90 20.81
C GLY A 238 15.37 7.37 19.79
N ASN A 239 16.22 6.45 20.22
CA ASN A 239 17.22 5.83 19.35
C ASN A 239 16.73 4.58 18.64
N ARG A 240 15.43 4.25 18.76
CA ARG A 240 14.83 3.02 18.21
C ARG A 240 13.57 3.32 17.42
N THR A 241 13.22 2.37 16.55
CA THR A 241 11.95 2.32 15.84
C THR A 241 11.14 1.13 16.32
N LEU A 242 9.87 1.36 16.68
CA LEU A 242 8.93 0.32 17.05
C LEU A 242 8.13 -0.12 15.82
N ILE A 243 8.30 -1.38 15.46
CA ILE A 243 7.46 -2.06 14.48
C ILE A 243 6.28 -2.70 15.21
N ASN A 244 5.09 -2.43 14.75
CA ASN A 244 3.85 -2.85 15.38
C ASN A 244 2.93 -3.56 14.38
N LEU A 245 1.79 -4.05 14.84
CA LEU A 245 0.85 -4.79 14.00
C LEU A 245 0.34 -4.00 12.78
N GLY A 246 0.25 -2.66 12.87
CA GLY A 246 -0.12 -1.80 11.74
C GLY A 246 0.86 -1.82 10.57
N ASN A 247 2.12 -2.21 10.82
CA ASN A 247 3.13 -2.38 9.77
C ASN A 247 2.91 -3.65 8.93
N LEU A 248 2.17 -4.65 9.42
CA LEU A 248 1.89 -5.86 8.69
C LEU A 248 0.60 -5.70 7.88
N THR A 249 0.63 -6.15 6.63
CA THR A 249 -0.57 -6.24 5.80
C THR A 249 -0.97 -7.70 5.61
N PRO A 250 -2.25 -7.98 5.34
CA PRO A 250 -2.65 -9.29 4.84
C PRO A 250 -1.78 -9.66 3.62
N PHE A 251 -1.45 -10.94 3.48
CA PHE A 251 -0.64 -11.44 2.36
C PHE A 251 0.86 -11.11 2.41
N GLY A 252 1.40 -10.78 3.58
CA GLY A 252 2.85 -10.71 3.82
C GLY A 252 3.51 -9.37 3.50
N GLY A 253 2.74 -8.35 3.15
CA GLY A 253 3.29 -7.02 2.88
C GLY A 253 3.68 -6.27 4.15
N PHE A 254 4.50 -5.22 3.97
CA PHE A 254 4.94 -4.32 5.03
C PHE A 254 4.62 -2.85 4.69
N ARG A 255 4.17 -2.10 5.70
CA ARG A 255 3.81 -0.69 5.62
C ARG A 255 4.77 0.15 6.43
N PHE A 256 5.52 1.01 5.76
CA PHE A 256 6.51 1.89 6.41
C PHE A 256 5.89 3.06 7.17
N ASP A 257 4.68 3.48 6.80
CA ASP A 257 3.97 4.62 7.39
C ASP A 257 3.41 4.37 8.80
N TYR A 258 3.58 3.17 9.33
CA TYR A 258 3.14 2.78 10.69
C TYR A 258 4.28 2.61 11.70
N GLU A 259 5.53 2.80 11.28
CA GLU A 259 6.68 2.81 12.16
C GLU A 259 6.56 3.95 13.19
N LYS A 260 6.94 3.67 14.43
CA LYS A 260 6.85 4.65 15.51
C LYS A 260 8.21 4.89 16.14
N PRO A 261 8.56 6.15 16.46
CA PRO A 261 9.73 6.42 17.26
C PRO A 261 9.57 5.79 18.65
N PHE A 262 10.65 5.25 19.21
CA PHE A 262 10.58 4.48 20.44
C PHE A 262 11.77 4.77 21.38
N SER A 263 11.45 5.15 22.62
CA SER A 263 12.43 5.40 23.69
C SER A 263 12.48 4.30 24.75
N GLY A 264 11.61 3.28 24.64
CA GLY A 264 11.52 2.22 25.63
C GLY A 264 12.68 1.23 25.59
N LYS A 265 12.72 0.37 26.60
CA LYS A 265 13.71 -0.72 26.70
C LYS A 265 13.23 -1.96 25.93
N ALA A 266 14.15 -2.65 25.29
CA ALA A 266 13.91 -3.94 24.67
C ALA A 266 15.12 -4.85 24.90
N ARG A 267 14.87 -6.16 24.92
CA ARG A 267 15.95 -7.16 24.99
C ARG A 267 16.63 -7.29 23.60
N PRO A 268 17.88 -7.74 23.55
CA PRO A 268 18.59 -7.93 22.28
C PRO A 268 17.86 -8.87 21.29
N ASP A 269 17.21 -9.92 21.82
CA ASP A 269 16.44 -10.89 21.01
C ASP A 269 15.17 -10.31 20.38
N GLN A 270 14.68 -9.17 20.89
CA GLN A 270 13.52 -8.44 20.37
C GLN A 270 13.89 -7.46 19.25
N THR A 271 15.19 -7.25 19.00
CA THR A 271 15.67 -6.44 17.89
C THR A 271 15.50 -7.20 16.58
N VAL A 272 15.12 -6.49 15.53
CA VAL A 272 14.87 -7.05 14.21
C VAL A 272 15.64 -6.29 13.13
N CYS A 273 15.92 -6.99 12.05
CA CYS A 273 16.62 -6.45 10.88
C CYS A 273 15.98 -6.94 9.57
N GLN A 274 16.50 -6.44 8.48
CA GLN A 274 16.07 -6.88 7.14
C GLN A 274 16.13 -8.40 6.99
N GLY A 275 15.08 -8.97 6.46
CA GLY A 275 14.94 -10.40 6.21
C GLY A 275 14.48 -11.20 7.43
N ASP A 276 14.28 -10.60 8.61
CA ASP A 276 13.63 -11.30 9.71
C ASP A 276 12.16 -11.58 9.40
N VAL A 277 11.67 -12.72 9.84
CA VAL A 277 10.25 -13.07 9.73
C VAL A 277 9.56 -12.68 11.02
N VAL A 278 8.53 -11.84 10.89
CA VAL A 278 7.67 -11.45 12.00
C VAL A 278 6.24 -11.93 11.75
N MET A 279 5.52 -12.26 12.82
CA MET A 279 4.15 -12.76 12.74
C MET A 279 3.26 -12.04 13.75
N GLY A 280 2.03 -11.70 13.34
CA GLY A 280 1.04 -11.05 14.17
C GLY A 280 0.39 -12.03 15.16
N LEU A 281 0.33 -11.63 16.44
CA LEU A 281 -0.37 -12.35 17.50
C LEU A 281 -1.79 -11.85 17.72
N THR A 282 -2.11 -10.64 17.25
CA THR A 282 -3.39 -9.98 17.53
C THR A 282 -4.19 -9.85 16.24
N GLU A 283 -5.48 -10.18 16.30
CA GLU A 283 -6.41 -10.03 15.19
C GLU A 283 -7.10 -8.66 15.27
N GLN A 284 -6.63 -7.69 14.47
CA GLN A 284 -7.31 -6.38 14.32
C GLN A 284 -8.41 -6.42 13.23
N ALA A 285 -8.30 -7.32 12.28
CA ALA A 285 -9.32 -7.62 11.29
C ALA A 285 -9.40 -9.13 11.13
N THR A 286 -10.56 -9.64 10.75
CA THR A 286 -10.83 -11.08 10.64
C THR A 286 -9.75 -11.81 9.84
N GLY A 287 -9.13 -12.79 10.47
CA GLY A 287 -8.11 -13.63 9.84
C GLY A 287 -6.68 -13.10 9.86
N LEU A 288 -6.38 -11.99 10.57
CA LEU A 288 -5.02 -11.43 10.64
C LEU A 288 -4.10 -12.06 11.70
N ALA A 289 -4.61 -12.81 12.66
CA ALA A 289 -3.75 -13.55 13.59
C ALA A 289 -2.98 -14.64 12.83
N GLY A 290 -1.66 -14.72 13.05
CA GLY A 290 -0.79 -15.67 12.36
C GLY A 290 -0.26 -15.21 11.00
N TYR A 291 -0.63 -14.03 10.51
CA TYR A 291 0.01 -13.47 9.31
C TYR A 291 1.46 -13.10 9.58
N ALA A 292 2.31 -13.42 8.62
CA ALA A 292 3.73 -13.13 8.70
C ALA A 292 4.15 -12.13 7.63
N ALA A 293 5.17 -11.35 7.94
CA ALA A 293 5.88 -10.51 6.99
C ALA A 293 7.37 -10.83 7.03
N LEU A 294 8.00 -10.80 5.85
CA LEU A 294 9.45 -10.74 5.75
C LEU A 294 9.84 -9.26 5.82
N LEU A 295 10.63 -8.89 6.84
CA LEU A 295 10.94 -7.48 7.04
C LEU A 295 11.81 -6.93 5.91
N PRO A 296 11.42 -5.78 5.33
CA PRO A 296 12.26 -5.03 4.40
C PRO A 296 13.46 -4.41 5.14
N CYS A 297 14.18 -3.50 4.46
CA CYS A 297 15.16 -2.68 5.14
C CYS A 297 14.46 -1.78 6.17
N VAL A 298 14.69 -2.05 7.44
CA VAL A 298 14.17 -1.26 8.57
C VAL A 298 15.34 -0.53 9.25
N PRO A 299 15.10 0.57 9.99
CA PRO A 299 16.14 1.29 10.71
C PRO A 299 16.92 0.37 11.66
N THR A 300 18.19 0.67 11.85
CA THR A 300 19.04 -0.02 12.84
C THR A 300 18.39 0.10 14.22
N ASP A 301 18.49 -0.96 15.03
CA ASP A 301 17.88 -1.06 16.35
C ASP A 301 16.35 -1.04 16.38
N SER A 302 15.69 -1.37 15.24
CA SER A 302 14.24 -1.60 15.22
C SER A 302 13.87 -2.76 16.14
N VAL A 303 12.76 -2.58 16.86
CA VAL A 303 12.20 -3.58 17.77
C VAL A 303 10.74 -3.85 17.45
N ILE A 304 10.22 -5.00 17.82
CA ILE A 304 8.82 -5.36 17.59
C ILE A 304 7.96 -5.21 18.86
N SER A 305 6.72 -4.81 18.68
CA SER A 305 5.72 -4.69 19.75
C SER A 305 5.25 -6.06 20.24
N ALA A 306 4.71 -6.12 21.46
CA ALA A 306 4.19 -7.35 22.08
C ALA A 306 3.04 -8.02 21.31
N ASP A 307 2.45 -7.34 20.31
CA ASP A 307 1.46 -7.90 19.39
C ASP A 307 2.10 -8.70 18.25
N LEU A 308 3.42 -8.71 18.18
CA LEU A 308 4.21 -9.43 17.20
C LEU A 308 5.16 -10.42 17.86
N VAL A 309 5.54 -11.44 17.10
CA VAL A 309 6.65 -12.32 17.39
C VAL A 309 7.66 -12.30 16.26
N LYS A 310 8.94 -12.40 16.60
CA LYS A 310 10.02 -12.75 15.69
C LYS A 310 10.14 -14.26 15.62
N LEU A 311 10.24 -14.79 14.43
CA LEU A 311 10.48 -16.20 14.18
C LEU A 311 11.95 -16.39 13.85
N SER A 312 12.68 -17.05 14.76
CA SER A 312 14.08 -17.37 14.60
C SER A 312 14.21 -18.81 14.11
N PRO A 313 14.51 -19.06 12.81
CA PRO A 313 14.59 -20.41 12.28
C PRO A 313 15.60 -21.25 13.02
N ARG A 314 15.26 -22.52 13.27
CA ARG A 314 16.18 -23.50 13.86
C ARG A 314 17.31 -23.83 12.90
N GLU A 315 18.37 -24.41 13.44
CA GLU A 315 19.54 -24.82 12.64
C GLU A 315 19.15 -25.65 11.43
N GLY A 316 19.65 -25.25 10.27
CA GLY A 316 19.39 -25.90 9.00
C GLY A 316 18.05 -25.55 8.32
N VAL A 317 17.13 -24.86 8.98
CA VAL A 317 15.84 -24.43 8.41
C VAL A 317 15.98 -23.07 7.73
N PRO A 318 15.67 -22.94 6.43
CA PRO A 318 15.74 -21.67 5.74
C PRO A 318 14.62 -20.72 6.18
N ARG A 319 14.98 -19.48 6.50
CA ARG A 319 14.03 -18.40 6.87
C ARG A 319 12.94 -18.18 5.82
N LEU A 320 13.30 -18.17 4.53
CA LEU A 320 12.34 -17.99 3.44
C LEU A 320 11.32 -19.14 3.35
N PHE A 321 11.70 -20.37 3.77
CA PHE A 321 10.74 -21.46 3.84
C PHE A 321 9.74 -21.24 4.98
N VAL A 322 10.19 -20.79 6.16
CA VAL A 322 9.29 -20.47 7.30
C VAL A 322 8.28 -19.41 6.89
N TYR A 323 8.73 -18.34 6.22
CA TYR A 323 7.86 -17.30 5.68
C TYR A 323 6.86 -17.89 4.67
N ALA A 324 7.34 -18.65 3.69
CA ALA A 324 6.51 -19.23 2.64
C ALA A 324 5.46 -20.22 3.19
N LEU A 325 5.82 -21.03 4.18
CA LEU A 325 4.88 -21.95 4.84
C LEU A 325 3.72 -21.20 5.51
N LEU A 326 3.99 -20.07 6.15
CA LEU A 326 2.96 -19.24 6.78
C LEU A 326 2.09 -18.56 5.73
N GLN A 327 2.67 -17.95 4.72
CA GLN A 327 1.96 -17.13 3.74
C GLN A 327 1.36 -17.97 2.59
N TYR A 328 2.12 -18.86 2.00
CA TYR A 328 1.72 -19.59 0.81
C TYR A 328 1.19 -21.00 1.15
N GLY A 329 1.74 -21.61 2.20
CA GLY A 329 1.31 -22.91 2.73
C GLY A 329 0.05 -22.86 3.57
N ARG A 330 -0.54 -21.67 3.74
CA ARG A 330 -1.75 -21.44 4.54
C ARG A 330 -1.64 -21.88 6.00
N LEU A 331 -0.45 -22.02 6.55
CA LEU A 331 -0.30 -22.35 7.97
C LEU A 331 -0.91 -21.25 8.85
N SER A 332 -0.83 -19.97 8.43
CA SER A 332 -1.53 -18.86 9.07
C SER A 332 -3.06 -19.08 9.15
N ALA A 333 -3.67 -19.69 8.14
CA ALA A 333 -5.11 -20.03 8.17
C ALA A 333 -5.45 -21.13 9.20
N LEU A 334 -4.51 -22.02 9.52
CA LEU A 334 -4.66 -22.99 10.61
C LEU A 334 -4.38 -22.39 11.98
N ILE A 335 -3.54 -21.37 12.04
CA ILE A 335 -3.16 -20.66 13.27
C ILE A 335 -4.25 -19.66 13.69
N SER A 336 -4.82 -18.91 12.75
CA SER A 336 -5.79 -17.83 13.04
C SER A 336 -6.99 -18.28 13.90
N PRO A 337 -7.63 -19.45 13.68
CA PRO A 337 -8.71 -19.93 14.52
C PRO A 337 -8.32 -20.24 15.96
N LEU A 338 -7.02 -20.36 16.26
CA LEU A 338 -6.53 -20.60 17.62
C LEU A 338 -6.48 -19.33 18.46
N ALA A 339 -6.69 -18.16 17.85
CA ALA A 339 -6.78 -16.89 18.56
C ALA A 339 -8.10 -16.79 19.35
N ASN A 340 -8.01 -16.35 20.60
CA ASN A 340 -9.14 -16.25 21.52
C ASN A 340 -9.36 -14.81 21.99
N GLY A 341 -10.60 -14.40 22.16
CA GLY A 341 -11.00 -13.08 22.63
C GLY A 341 -12.39 -12.71 22.11
N THR A 342 -13.07 -11.78 22.78
CA THR A 342 -14.45 -11.37 22.45
C THR A 342 -14.52 -10.19 21.46
N LYS A 343 -13.66 -9.19 21.63
CA LYS A 343 -13.58 -8.00 20.73
C LYS A 343 -12.32 -8.03 19.88
N ILE A 344 -11.20 -8.33 20.52
CA ILE A 344 -9.89 -8.46 19.87
C ILE A 344 -9.41 -9.86 20.23
N LYS A 345 -9.12 -10.66 19.23
CA LYS A 345 -8.59 -12.00 19.47
C LYS A 345 -7.07 -11.96 19.55
N HIS A 346 -6.54 -12.70 20.51
CA HIS A 346 -5.11 -12.85 20.73
C HIS A 346 -4.68 -14.30 20.57
N LEU A 347 -3.66 -14.50 19.78
CA LEU A 347 -3.00 -15.78 19.62
C LEU A 347 -1.95 -15.96 20.73
N ARG A 348 -2.03 -17.06 21.45
CA ARG A 348 -1.02 -17.43 22.43
C ARG A 348 0.03 -18.31 21.75
N PRO A 349 1.34 -18.02 21.87
CA PRO A 349 2.38 -18.85 21.26
C PRO A 349 2.30 -20.33 21.65
N GLU A 350 1.82 -20.63 22.85
CA GLU A 350 1.64 -22.00 23.36
C GLU A 350 0.57 -22.79 22.60
N SER A 351 -0.27 -22.12 21.82
CA SER A 351 -1.27 -22.77 20.96
C SER A 351 -0.74 -23.18 19.58
N LEU A 352 0.41 -22.64 19.16
CA LEU A 352 0.99 -22.90 17.83
C LEU A 352 1.22 -24.38 17.51
N PRO A 353 1.59 -25.28 18.44
CA PRO A 353 1.72 -26.71 18.16
C PRO A 353 0.43 -27.40 17.67
N ARG A 354 -0.74 -26.77 17.88
CA ARG A 354 -2.03 -27.30 17.40
C ARG A 354 -2.21 -27.11 15.89
N ALA A 355 -1.51 -26.17 15.27
CA ALA A 355 -1.52 -25.95 13.83
C ALA A 355 -0.47 -26.85 13.18
N VAL A 356 -0.91 -28.02 12.74
CA VAL A 356 -0.02 -29.04 12.14
C VAL A 356 -0.05 -28.93 10.63
N ALA A 357 1.12 -28.88 10.02
CA ALA A 357 1.33 -28.90 8.57
C ALA A 357 2.21 -30.09 8.16
N LEU A 358 2.23 -30.37 6.88
CA LEU A 358 3.17 -31.32 6.30
C LEU A 358 4.49 -30.59 6.01
N LEU A 359 5.57 -31.06 6.62
CA LEU A 359 6.89 -30.47 6.53
C LEU A 359 7.77 -31.32 5.61
N PRO A 360 8.33 -30.76 4.53
CA PRO A 360 9.22 -31.49 3.64
C PRO A 360 10.60 -31.73 4.27
N ALA A 361 11.39 -32.61 3.68
CA ALA A 361 12.78 -32.80 4.09
C ALA A 361 13.56 -31.47 4.00
N THR A 362 14.46 -31.26 4.96
CA THR A 362 15.25 -30.01 5.07
C THR A 362 16.03 -29.68 3.79
N ALA A 363 16.52 -30.72 3.08
CA ALA A 363 17.20 -30.50 1.79
C ALA A 363 16.29 -29.85 0.75
N LEU A 364 15.01 -30.24 0.69
CA LEU A 364 14.03 -29.61 -0.22
C LEU A 364 13.64 -28.20 0.21
N MET A 365 13.53 -27.95 1.53
CA MET A 365 13.34 -26.57 2.06
C MET A 365 14.48 -25.66 1.63
N LYS A 366 15.74 -26.12 1.74
CA LYS A 366 16.93 -25.37 1.32
C LYS A 366 16.91 -25.09 -0.17
N ARG A 367 16.61 -26.08 -1.00
CA ARG A 367 16.55 -25.92 -2.45
C ARG A 367 15.47 -24.92 -2.87
N TYR A 368 14.30 -24.95 -2.25
CA TYR A 368 13.26 -23.95 -2.47
C TYR A 368 13.77 -22.54 -2.10
N ALA A 369 14.36 -22.38 -0.93
CA ALA A 369 14.88 -21.10 -0.47
C ALA A 369 15.98 -20.55 -1.40
N GLU A 370 16.85 -21.40 -1.94
CA GLU A 370 17.87 -21.00 -2.93
C GLU A 370 17.24 -20.46 -4.22
N VAL A 371 16.18 -21.11 -4.71
CA VAL A 371 15.48 -20.66 -5.95
C VAL A 371 14.75 -19.36 -5.75
N VAL A 372 14.06 -19.15 -4.60
CA VAL A 372 13.28 -17.92 -4.36
C VAL A 372 14.12 -16.77 -3.81
N LYS A 373 15.29 -17.03 -3.24
CA LYS A 373 16.14 -15.98 -2.64
C LYS A 373 16.39 -14.80 -3.58
N PRO A 374 16.78 -14.97 -4.85
CA PRO A 374 16.96 -13.83 -5.76
C PRO A 374 15.69 -13.01 -5.98
N MET A 375 14.51 -13.65 -5.90
CA MET A 375 13.22 -12.94 -6.01
C MET A 375 13.00 -12.04 -4.80
N PHE A 376 13.24 -12.55 -3.59
CA PHE A 376 13.10 -11.77 -2.35
C PHE A 376 14.18 -10.70 -2.19
N ASP A 377 15.41 -10.95 -2.63
CA ASP A 377 16.46 -9.92 -2.67
C ASP A 377 16.03 -8.75 -3.60
N LYS A 378 15.42 -9.06 -4.75
CA LYS A 378 14.91 -8.05 -5.67
C LYS A 378 13.67 -7.33 -5.12
N ILE A 379 12.79 -8.01 -4.40
CA ILE A 379 11.65 -7.41 -3.68
C ILE A 379 12.17 -6.38 -2.67
N ALA A 380 13.16 -6.76 -1.86
CA ALA A 380 13.75 -5.87 -0.85
C ALA A 380 14.38 -4.61 -1.49
N LEU A 381 15.09 -4.77 -2.61
CA LEU A 381 15.66 -3.65 -3.35
C LEU A 381 14.56 -2.74 -3.93
N ALA A 382 13.51 -3.31 -4.51
CA ALA A 382 12.39 -2.54 -5.05
C ALA A 382 11.65 -1.76 -3.95
N GLN A 383 11.49 -2.32 -2.75
CA GLN A 383 10.93 -1.63 -1.59
C GLN A 383 11.79 -0.43 -1.16
N GLN A 384 13.11 -0.59 -1.10
CA GLN A 384 14.05 0.52 -0.80
C GLN A 384 13.96 1.63 -1.85
N GLN A 385 13.89 1.26 -3.14
CA GLN A 385 13.72 2.23 -4.23
C GLN A 385 12.40 3.00 -4.13
N ILE A 386 11.31 2.36 -3.72
CA ILE A 386 10.01 3.03 -3.48
C ILE A 386 10.16 4.07 -2.38
N VAL A 387 10.80 3.74 -1.26
CA VAL A 387 10.99 4.68 -0.14
C VAL A 387 11.82 5.87 -0.59
N ALA A 388 12.99 5.62 -1.21
CA ALA A 388 13.87 6.68 -1.69
C ALA A 388 13.20 7.57 -2.76
N ALA A 389 12.42 6.97 -3.68
CA ALA A 389 11.71 7.70 -4.70
C ALA A 389 10.60 8.60 -4.10
N ARG A 390 9.87 8.13 -3.10
CA ARG A 390 8.87 8.95 -2.38
C ARG A 390 9.53 10.12 -1.66
N GLU A 391 10.58 9.88 -0.90
CA GLU A 391 11.31 10.94 -0.21
C GLU A 391 11.85 12.01 -1.17
N ALA A 392 12.40 11.59 -2.31
CA ALA A 392 12.88 12.52 -3.32
C ALA A 392 11.73 13.31 -3.95
N HIS A 393 10.62 12.64 -4.31
CA HIS A 393 9.42 13.28 -4.83
C HIS A 393 8.87 14.34 -3.86
N ASP A 394 8.69 13.97 -2.58
CA ASP A 394 8.09 14.84 -1.57
C ASP A 394 8.96 16.05 -1.21
N ARG A 395 10.29 15.91 -1.32
CA ARG A 395 11.24 17.03 -1.16
C ARG A 395 11.30 17.93 -2.38
N LEU A 396 11.15 17.37 -3.59
CA LEU A 396 11.24 18.12 -4.84
C LEU A 396 9.95 18.87 -5.18
N LEU A 397 8.79 18.27 -4.93
CA LEU A 397 7.51 18.84 -5.30
C LEU A 397 7.34 20.30 -4.82
N PRO A 398 7.49 20.65 -3.53
CA PRO A 398 7.30 22.03 -3.08
C PRO A 398 8.31 23.00 -3.73
N LYS A 399 9.54 22.57 -3.97
CA LYS A 399 10.61 23.39 -4.55
C LYS A 399 10.40 23.65 -6.04
N LEU A 400 9.98 22.64 -6.77
CA LEU A 400 9.64 22.76 -8.19
C LEU A 400 8.37 23.61 -8.38
N MET A 401 7.37 23.44 -7.51
CA MET A 401 6.10 24.16 -7.56
C MET A 401 6.18 25.61 -7.05
N SER A 402 7.25 25.97 -6.34
CA SER A 402 7.53 27.35 -5.95
C SER A 402 8.46 28.09 -6.94
N GLY A 403 9.12 27.35 -7.84
CA GLY A 403 10.18 27.89 -8.71
C GLY A 403 11.52 28.10 -7.99
N GLU A 404 11.69 27.54 -6.77
CA GLU A 404 12.99 27.53 -6.06
C GLU A 404 14.04 26.72 -6.83
N ILE A 405 13.60 25.66 -7.51
CA ILE A 405 14.43 24.86 -8.44
C ILE A 405 13.86 25.03 -9.84
N GLU A 406 14.74 25.41 -10.78
CA GLU A 406 14.42 25.48 -12.21
C GLU A 406 14.87 24.17 -12.90
N VAL A 407 14.08 23.69 -13.87
CA VAL A 407 14.34 22.48 -14.69
C VAL A 407 14.11 22.78 -16.17
#